data_69c95954ccb474f87446c166fc54eea2
#
_entry.id   69c95954ccb474f87446c166fc54eea2
#
_cell.length_a   1.000
_cell.length_b   1.000
_cell.length_c   1.000
_cell.angle_alpha   90.00
_cell.angle_beta   90.00
_cell.angle_gamma   90.00
#
_symmetry.space_group_name_H-M   'P 1'
#
loop_
_entity.id
_entity.type
_entity.pdbx_description
1 polymer ?
#
loop_
_entity_poly.entity_id
_entity_poly.type
_entity_poly.pdbx_seq_one_letter_code
_entity_poly.pdbx_strand_id
1 'polypeptide(L)'
;IIELGHEYGVHMRNLHTEGARMIQFTAETKCSGINLSDGTEIRKGAFDTIRKMTEEAGNPFPKEAEEIIDKVAGNGGTPLVVCINRKVVGVIELQDIIKPGIEERFERLRKMGVKTVMVTGDNPSTARYIAEKAGVDDFIAEAKPEDKLSYIRKEQASGKLVAMMGDGTNDAPALAQADVGVAMNSGTQAAKEAGNMVDLDNDPTKLIEVVEIGKQLLMTRGTLTTFSIANDVAKYFAIVPALFMIAIPELAALNIMHLHSPERAILSAIIFNAIIIPILIPLALRGVQYKPIGASALLRRNLLIYGLGGIIAPFVGIKLIDLVIGLFF
;
A
#
# COMPACT_ATOMS: atom_id res chain seq x y z
N ILE A 1 14.50 -20.20 17.11
CA ILE A 1 15.32 -20.78 18.20
C ILE A 1 15.39 -22.30 18.07
N ILE A 2 14.28 -23.01 17.84
CA ILE A 2 14.28 -24.49 17.69
C ILE A 2 15.08 -24.88 16.44
N GLU A 3 14.84 -24.22 15.31
CA GLU A 3 15.58 -24.43 14.06
C GLU A 3 17.07 -24.15 14.22
N LEU A 4 17.45 -23.05 14.87
CA LEU A 4 18.83 -22.75 15.21
C LEU A 4 19.47 -23.85 16.06
N GLY A 5 18.72 -24.39 17.04
CA GLY A 5 19.18 -25.53 17.82
C GLY A 5 19.49 -26.76 16.96
N HIS A 6 18.63 -27.05 15.97
CA HIS A 6 18.86 -28.16 15.02
C HIS A 6 20.09 -27.94 14.14
N GLU A 7 20.35 -26.70 13.67
CA GLU A 7 21.56 -26.35 12.90
C GLU A 7 22.85 -26.59 13.70
N TYR A 8 22.81 -26.34 15.00
CA TYR A 8 23.93 -26.62 15.91
C TYR A 8 23.92 -28.05 16.47
N GLY A 9 23.13 -28.97 15.89
CA GLY A 9 23.06 -30.38 16.31
C GLY A 9 22.39 -30.61 17.66
N VAL A 10 21.69 -29.61 18.20
CA VAL A 10 20.90 -29.73 19.43
C VAL A 10 19.53 -30.22 19.08
N HIS A 11 19.29 -31.51 19.30
CA HIS A 11 17.96 -32.07 19.15
C HIS A 11 17.18 -31.96 20.47
N MET A 12 15.86 -31.74 20.37
CA MET A 12 14.99 -31.82 21.55
C MET A 12 15.15 -33.21 22.19
N ARG A 13 15.85 -33.26 23.28
CA ARG A 13 15.79 -34.42 24.15
C ARG A 13 14.42 -34.38 24.84
N ASN A 14 13.78 -35.53 25.03
CA ASN A 14 12.63 -35.64 25.92
C ASN A 14 13.12 -35.29 27.33
N LEU A 15 13.13 -33.99 27.63
CA LEU A 15 13.29 -33.51 28.99
C LEU A 15 12.08 -34.04 29.73
N HIS A 16 12.32 -34.86 30.74
CA HIS A 16 11.29 -35.22 31.69
C HIS A 16 10.85 -33.92 32.37
N THR A 17 9.79 -33.31 31.82
CA THR A 17 9.19 -32.08 32.34
C THR A 17 8.17 -32.40 33.44
N GLU A 18 8.17 -33.60 33.97
CA GLU A 18 7.36 -33.94 35.13
C GLU A 18 7.72 -33.04 36.30
N GLY A 19 6.75 -32.22 36.74
CA GLY A 19 6.94 -31.23 37.78
C GLY A 19 7.55 -29.87 37.34
N ALA A 20 7.86 -29.68 36.05
CA ALA A 20 8.37 -28.41 35.55
C ALA A 20 7.24 -27.36 35.36
N ARG A 21 7.50 -26.12 35.76
CA ARG A 21 6.56 -24.99 35.62
C ARG A 21 7.01 -24.05 34.51
N MET A 22 6.23 -23.99 33.45
CA MET A 22 6.44 -23.02 32.36
C MET A 22 6.02 -21.62 32.80
N ILE A 23 6.83 -20.61 32.45
CA ILE A 23 6.53 -19.19 32.60
C ILE A 23 6.34 -18.62 31.21
N GLN A 24 5.11 -18.21 30.90
CA GLN A 24 4.78 -17.61 29.60
C GLN A 24 5.25 -16.17 29.54
N PHE A 25 5.56 -15.72 28.33
CA PHE A 25 5.88 -14.34 28.07
C PHE A 25 4.64 -13.45 28.28
N THR A 26 4.82 -12.33 28.97
CA THR A 26 3.82 -11.26 29.03
C THR A 26 4.46 -9.92 28.67
N ALA A 27 3.67 -9.00 28.17
CA ALA A 27 4.15 -7.66 27.83
C ALA A 27 4.67 -6.89 29.06
N GLU A 28 4.18 -7.20 30.25
CA GLU A 28 4.62 -6.60 31.51
C GLU A 28 5.96 -7.16 31.97
N THR A 29 6.11 -8.49 31.95
CA THR A 29 7.34 -9.14 32.42
C THR A 29 8.44 -9.15 31.38
N LYS A 30 8.10 -9.04 30.09
CA LYS A 30 9.04 -9.11 28.94
C LYS A 30 10.01 -10.29 29.05
N CYS A 31 9.58 -11.37 29.68
CA CYS A 31 10.39 -12.53 30.02
C CYS A 31 9.55 -13.80 29.94
N SER A 32 10.18 -14.89 29.50
CA SER A 32 9.60 -16.25 29.54
C SER A 32 10.63 -17.24 30.03
N GLY A 33 10.21 -18.43 30.45
CA GLY A 33 11.15 -19.44 30.93
C GLY A 33 10.50 -20.68 31.49
N ILE A 34 11.30 -21.45 32.22
CA ILE A 34 10.89 -22.69 32.84
C ILE A 34 11.59 -22.85 34.18
N ASN A 35 10.87 -23.36 35.16
CA ASN A 35 11.43 -23.84 36.41
C ASN A 35 11.41 -25.37 36.35
N LEU A 36 12.57 -25.98 36.42
CA LEU A 36 12.70 -27.44 36.42
C LEU A 36 12.44 -27.99 37.82
N SER A 37 12.16 -29.30 37.89
CA SER A 37 11.90 -30.01 39.18
C SER A 37 13.09 -30.09 40.11
N ASP A 38 14.31 -29.93 39.57
CA ASP A 38 15.57 -29.88 40.35
C ASP A 38 15.86 -28.47 40.94
N GLY A 39 14.96 -27.51 40.75
CA GLY A 39 15.11 -26.14 41.19
C GLY A 39 15.84 -25.23 40.23
N THR A 40 16.25 -25.71 39.04
CA THR A 40 16.88 -24.90 38.03
C THR A 40 15.89 -23.92 37.40
N GLU A 41 16.23 -22.64 37.42
CA GLU A 41 15.48 -21.58 36.75
C GLU A 41 16.14 -21.20 35.40
N ILE A 42 15.41 -21.35 34.31
CA ILE A 42 15.86 -20.86 33.00
C ILE A 42 14.95 -19.70 32.58
N ARG A 43 15.51 -18.54 32.20
CA ARG A 43 14.79 -17.35 31.74
C ARG A 43 15.41 -16.86 30.45
N LYS A 44 14.55 -16.39 29.54
CA LYS A 44 14.92 -15.60 28.37
C LYS A 44 14.02 -14.38 28.28
N GLY A 45 14.59 -13.24 27.94
CA GLY A 45 13.79 -12.01 27.87
C GLY A 45 14.58 -10.81 27.43
N ALA A 46 13.93 -9.65 27.49
CA ALA A 46 14.53 -8.36 27.18
C ALA A 46 15.70 -8.06 28.12
N PHE A 47 16.69 -7.34 27.59
CA PHE A 47 17.91 -6.97 28.31
C PHE A 47 17.63 -6.37 29.69
N ASP A 48 16.81 -5.32 29.76
CA ASP A 48 16.52 -4.61 31.00
C ASP A 48 15.91 -5.52 32.06
N THR A 49 15.02 -6.42 31.66
CA THR A 49 14.36 -7.36 32.57
C THR A 49 15.35 -8.39 33.13
N ILE A 50 16.16 -8.99 32.27
CA ILE A 50 17.13 -10.01 32.71
C ILE A 50 18.26 -9.37 33.51
N ARG A 51 18.73 -8.18 33.12
CA ARG A 51 19.72 -7.41 33.88
C ARG A 51 19.24 -7.18 35.30
N LYS A 52 18.04 -6.62 35.48
CA LYS A 52 17.43 -6.38 36.77
C LYS A 52 17.37 -7.67 37.62
N MET A 53 16.91 -8.79 37.00
CA MET A 53 16.80 -10.08 37.69
C MET A 53 18.15 -10.62 38.16
N THR A 54 19.21 -10.45 37.38
CA THR A 54 20.56 -10.92 37.71
C THR A 54 21.21 -10.05 38.81
N GLU A 55 21.08 -8.74 38.70
CA GLU A 55 21.60 -7.76 39.67
C GLU A 55 20.92 -7.90 41.01
N GLU A 56 19.59 -8.05 41.08
CA GLU A 56 18.84 -8.31 42.32
C GLU A 56 19.26 -9.62 42.99
N ALA A 57 19.78 -10.58 42.25
CA ALA A 57 20.32 -11.82 42.79
C ALA A 57 21.81 -11.72 43.18
N GLY A 58 22.41 -10.53 43.10
CA GLY A 58 23.82 -10.30 43.40
C GLY A 58 24.79 -10.77 42.30
N ASN A 59 24.29 -11.11 41.13
CA ASN A 59 25.14 -11.48 39.98
C ASN A 59 25.36 -10.26 39.09
N PRO A 60 26.58 -9.77 38.90
CA PRO A 60 26.83 -8.64 38.00
C PRO A 60 26.57 -9.07 36.55
N PHE A 61 26.00 -8.16 35.77
CA PHE A 61 25.78 -8.39 34.35
C PHE A 61 27.12 -8.37 33.61
N PRO A 62 27.44 -9.40 32.76
CA PRO A 62 28.72 -9.49 32.07
C PRO A 62 28.87 -8.38 31.01
N LYS A 63 30.01 -7.65 31.03
CA LYS A 63 30.28 -6.58 30.01
C LYS A 63 30.32 -7.12 28.58
N GLU A 64 30.84 -8.31 28.38
CA GLU A 64 30.86 -8.99 27.07
C GLU A 64 29.44 -9.20 26.51
N ALA A 65 28.46 -9.50 27.38
CA ALA A 65 27.07 -9.63 26.98
C ALA A 65 26.45 -8.27 26.60
N GLU A 66 26.82 -7.17 27.31
CA GLU A 66 26.40 -5.81 26.97
C GLU A 66 26.92 -5.41 25.59
N GLU A 67 28.20 -5.64 25.30
CA GLU A 67 28.79 -5.36 23.98
C GLU A 67 28.12 -6.14 22.84
N ILE A 68 27.77 -7.39 23.08
CA ILE A 68 27.03 -8.22 22.11
C ILE A 68 25.61 -7.65 21.90
N ILE A 69 24.92 -7.26 22.98
CA ILE A 69 23.60 -6.68 22.93
C ILE A 69 23.59 -5.39 22.10
N ASP A 70 24.55 -4.50 22.39
CA ASP A 70 24.70 -3.24 21.66
C ASP A 70 25.00 -3.48 20.16
N LYS A 71 25.85 -4.45 19.86
CA LYS A 71 26.16 -4.85 18.48
C LYS A 71 24.92 -5.41 17.76
N VAL A 72 24.16 -6.32 18.41
CA VAL A 72 22.95 -6.90 17.84
C VAL A 72 21.89 -5.82 17.61
N ALA A 73 21.65 -4.95 18.59
CA ALA A 73 20.71 -3.85 18.47
C ALA A 73 21.13 -2.84 17.38
N GLY A 74 22.43 -2.52 17.30
CA GLY A 74 22.99 -1.63 16.27
C GLY A 74 22.86 -2.18 14.84
N ASN A 75 22.82 -3.50 14.71
CA ASN A 75 22.58 -4.20 13.43
C ASN A 75 21.10 -4.46 13.14
N GLY A 76 20.18 -3.89 13.94
CA GLY A 76 18.74 -4.04 13.74
C GLY A 76 18.16 -5.37 14.23
N GLY A 77 18.96 -6.18 14.93
CA GLY A 77 18.50 -7.39 15.59
C GLY A 77 17.84 -7.10 16.94
N THR A 78 16.98 -8.00 17.39
CA THR A 78 16.42 -7.99 18.75
C THR A 78 17.22 -8.94 19.64
N PRO A 79 18.00 -8.44 20.60
CA PRO A 79 18.76 -9.29 21.51
C PRO A 79 17.84 -9.88 22.59
N LEU A 80 17.82 -11.20 22.69
CA LEU A 80 17.19 -11.92 23.80
C LEU A 80 18.27 -12.48 24.72
N VAL A 81 18.29 -12.03 25.94
CA VAL A 81 19.25 -12.50 26.94
C VAL A 81 18.72 -13.77 27.61
N VAL A 82 19.59 -14.76 27.75
CA VAL A 82 19.29 -16.03 28.44
C VAL A 82 20.08 -16.11 29.72
N CYS A 83 19.39 -16.43 30.81
CA CYS A 83 20.03 -16.73 32.10
C CYS A 83 19.56 -18.05 32.70
N ILE A 84 20.44 -18.69 33.42
CA ILE A 84 20.19 -19.90 34.21
C ILE A 84 20.54 -19.57 35.67
N ASN A 85 19.61 -19.86 36.57
CA ASN A 85 19.75 -19.55 38.01
C ASN A 85 20.25 -18.11 38.21
N ARG A 86 19.63 -17.18 37.44
CA ARG A 86 19.91 -15.72 37.47
C ARG A 86 21.37 -15.36 37.13
N LYS A 87 22.07 -16.21 36.37
CA LYS A 87 23.38 -15.92 35.78
C LYS A 87 23.22 -15.89 34.26
N VAL A 88 23.69 -14.84 33.62
CA VAL A 88 23.67 -14.74 32.15
C VAL A 88 24.55 -15.81 31.54
N VAL A 89 24.00 -16.54 30.57
CA VAL A 89 24.69 -17.62 29.86
C VAL A 89 24.89 -17.32 28.39
N GLY A 90 24.12 -16.36 27.82
CA GLY A 90 24.28 -15.96 26.43
C GLY A 90 23.19 -15.02 25.96
N VAL A 91 23.39 -14.58 24.71
CA VAL A 91 22.47 -13.69 23.99
C VAL A 91 22.05 -14.40 22.70
N ILE A 92 20.77 -14.42 22.41
CA ILE A 92 20.20 -14.91 21.16
C ILE A 92 19.82 -13.70 20.32
N GLU A 93 20.37 -13.62 19.12
CA GLU A 93 19.98 -12.60 18.13
C GLU A 93 18.72 -13.07 17.40
N LEU A 94 17.67 -12.26 17.44
CA LEU A 94 16.53 -12.38 16.54
C LEU A 94 16.68 -11.29 15.48
N GLN A 95 16.69 -11.67 14.22
CA GLN A 95 16.80 -10.72 13.12
C GLN A 95 15.56 -10.84 12.24
N ASP A 96 14.90 -9.72 11.99
CA ASP A 96 13.82 -9.65 11.04
C ASP A 96 14.38 -9.71 9.62
N ILE A 97 13.86 -10.64 8.83
CA ILE A 97 14.24 -10.79 7.43
C ILE A 97 13.38 -9.83 6.62
N ILE A 98 14.01 -8.77 6.12
CA ILE A 98 13.37 -7.87 5.17
C ILE A 98 13.20 -8.60 3.85
N LYS A 99 11.96 -8.64 3.34
CA LYS A 99 11.64 -9.31 2.07
C LYS A 99 12.42 -8.67 0.92
N PRO A 100 13.00 -9.46 0.01
CA PRO A 100 13.70 -8.91 -1.17
C PRO A 100 12.78 -8.03 -2.02
N GLY A 101 13.31 -6.91 -2.55
CA GLY A 101 12.58 -6.01 -3.43
C GLY A 101 11.60 -5.06 -2.72
N ILE A 102 11.58 -5.01 -1.39
CA ILE A 102 10.68 -4.12 -0.65
C ILE A 102 11.04 -2.64 -0.84
N GLU A 103 12.34 -2.33 -0.92
CA GLU A 103 12.85 -0.97 -1.14
C GLU A 103 12.34 -0.39 -2.48
N GLU A 104 12.45 -1.15 -3.58
CA GLU A 104 11.94 -0.72 -4.89
C GLU A 104 10.44 -0.46 -4.87
N ARG A 105 9.70 -1.24 -4.08
CA ARG A 105 8.26 -1.10 -3.94
C ARG A 105 7.88 0.16 -3.16
N PHE A 106 8.57 0.49 -2.08
CA PHE A 106 8.37 1.74 -1.35
C PHE A 106 8.80 2.96 -2.17
N GLU A 107 9.88 2.85 -2.95
CA GLU A 107 10.24 3.90 -3.91
C GLU A 107 9.13 4.15 -4.94
N ARG A 108 8.47 3.09 -5.39
CA ARG A 108 7.34 3.18 -6.30
C ARG A 108 6.14 3.90 -5.66
N LEU A 109 5.81 3.61 -4.39
CA LEU A 109 4.81 4.37 -3.61
C LEU A 109 5.17 5.85 -3.53
N ARG A 110 6.43 6.16 -3.24
CA ARG A 110 6.94 7.54 -3.17
C ARG A 110 6.78 8.28 -4.50
N LYS A 111 7.09 7.64 -5.62
CA LYS A 111 6.85 8.18 -6.98
C LYS A 111 5.37 8.44 -7.25
N MET A 112 4.49 7.70 -6.62
CA MET A 112 3.04 7.92 -6.70
C MET A 112 2.53 9.02 -5.75
N GLY A 113 3.42 9.64 -4.96
CA GLY A 113 3.07 10.68 -3.98
C GLY A 113 2.48 10.14 -2.69
N VAL A 114 2.71 8.87 -2.36
CA VAL A 114 2.31 8.24 -1.11
C VAL A 114 3.49 8.27 -0.14
N LYS A 115 3.34 8.90 1.03
CA LYS A 115 4.31 8.86 2.12
C LYS A 115 4.14 7.56 2.89
N THR A 116 5.25 6.88 3.16
CA THR A 116 5.28 5.63 3.93
C THR A 116 5.89 5.85 5.29
N VAL A 117 5.22 5.38 6.34
CA VAL A 117 5.69 5.52 7.73
C VAL A 117 5.61 4.17 8.42
N MET A 118 6.73 3.72 8.95
CA MET A 118 6.78 2.50 9.77
C MET A 118 6.47 2.86 11.22
N VAL A 119 5.52 2.16 11.84
CA VAL A 119 5.18 2.35 13.25
C VAL A 119 5.38 1.03 13.98
N THR A 120 6.36 0.99 14.87
CA THR A 120 6.78 -0.24 15.57
C THR A 120 6.92 -0.03 17.05
N GLY A 121 6.75 -1.10 17.82
CA GLY A 121 7.06 -1.15 19.25
C GLY A 121 8.53 -1.39 19.57
N ASP A 122 9.40 -1.58 18.56
CA ASP A 122 10.82 -1.81 18.73
C ASP A 122 11.55 -0.54 19.22
N ASN A 123 12.76 -0.75 19.73
CA ASN A 123 13.62 0.34 20.14
C ASN A 123 14.07 1.20 18.93
N PRO A 124 14.47 2.48 19.17
CA PRO A 124 14.82 3.41 18.09
C PRO A 124 15.93 2.94 17.17
N SER A 125 16.92 2.19 17.68
CA SER A 125 18.06 1.70 16.89
C SER A 125 17.62 0.62 15.89
N THR A 126 16.84 -0.35 16.34
CA THR A 126 16.25 -1.41 15.50
C THR A 126 15.28 -0.81 14.49
N ALA A 127 14.39 0.08 14.94
CA ALA A 127 13.42 0.74 14.06
C ALA A 127 14.10 1.53 12.94
N ARG A 128 15.15 2.29 13.26
CA ARG A 128 15.93 3.04 12.27
C ARG A 128 16.56 2.13 11.23
N TYR A 129 17.24 1.07 11.67
CA TYR A 129 17.88 0.12 10.79
C TYR A 129 16.88 -0.52 9.81
N ILE A 130 15.74 -0.98 10.32
CA ILE A 130 14.69 -1.58 9.48
C ILE A 130 14.11 -0.56 8.52
N ALA A 131 13.83 0.67 8.97
CA ALA A 131 13.29 1.75 8.17
C ALA A 131 14.23 2.14 7.01
N GLU A 132 15.52 2.30 7.30
CA GLU A 132 16.55 2.60 6.28
C GLU A 132 16.68 1.47 5.26
N LYS A 133 16.73 0.22 5.70
CA LYS A 133 16.83 -0.96 4.83
C LYS A 133 15.57 -1.21 4.01
N ALA A 134 14.39 -0.94 4.56
CA ALA A 134 13.12 -1.06 3.84
C ALA A 134 12.87 0.12 2.90
N GLY A 135 13.56 1.25 3.11
CA GLY A 135 13.40 2.45 2.28
C GLY A 135 12.10 3.22 2.55
N VAL A 136 11.53 3.13 3.77
CA VAL A 136 10.37 3.95 4.15
C VAL A 136 10.76 5.40 4.39
N ASP A 137 9.79 6.33 4.29
CA ASP A 137 10.06 7.77 4.37
C ASP A 137 10.27 8.26 5.80
N ASP A 138 9.67 7.54 6.79
CA ASP A 138 9.71 7.94 8.18
C ASP A 138 9.43 6.73 9.09
N PHE A 139 9.74 6.84 10.38
CA PHE A 139 9.42 5.79 11.34
C PHE A 139 9.09 6.34 12.74
N ILE A 140 8.30 5.59 13.49
CA ILE A 140 7.98 5.84 14.89
C ILE A 140 8.32 4.57 15.66
N ALA A 141 9.28 4.69 16.58
CA ALA A 141 9.74 3.62 17.45
C ALA A 141 9.01 3.64 18.80
N GLU A 142 9.09 2.53 19.56
CA GLU A 142 8.49 2.38 20.91
C GLU A 142 7.01 2.75 20.97
N ALA A 143 6.32 2.66 19.83
CA ALA A 143 4.93 3.07 19.69
C ALA A 143 3.99 2.13 20.45
N LYS A 144 3.14 2.71 21.27
CA LYS A 144 1.99 2.04 21.89
C LYS A 144 0.79 2.04 20.94
N PRO A 145 -0.23 1.20 21.19
CA PRO A 145 -1.45 1.19 20.36
C PRO A 145 -2.12 2.58 20.24
N GLU A 146 -2.11 3.35 21.33
CA GLU A 146 -2.68 4.71 21.39
C GLU A 146 -1.90 5.70 20.50
N ASP A 147 -0.58 5.51 20.37
CA ASP A 147 0.27 6.37 19.54
C ASP A 147 -0.03 6.15 18.06
N LYS A 148 -0.25 4.89 17.66
CA LYS A 148 -0.67 4.54 16.29
C LYS A 148 -1.98 5.23 15.93
N LEU A 149 -2.97 5.13 16.80
CA LEU A 149 -4.29 5.75 16.63
C LEU A 149 -4.19 7.29 16.54
N SER A 150 -3.41 7.88 17.45
CA SER A 150 -3.22 9.33 17.51
C SER A 150 -2.52 9.87 16.27
N TYR A 151 -1.54 9.14 15.75
CA TYR A 151 -0.85 9.49 14.51
C TYR A 151 -1.80 9.49 13.31
N ILE A 152 -2.62 8.45 13.16
CA ILE A 152 -3.62 8.36 12.07
C ILE A 152 -4.59 9.56 12.14
N ARG A 153 -5.14 9.86 13.32
CA ARG A 153 -6.05 10.99 13.51
C ARG A 153 -5.39 12.34 13.17
N LYS A 154 -4.13 12.52 13.52
CA LYS A 154 -3.36 13.72 13.18
C LYS A 154 -3.20 13.90 11.68
N GLU A 155 -2.86 12.83 10.95
CA GLU A 155 -2.72 12.88 9.50
C GLU A 155 -4.08 13.13 8.82
N GLN A 156 -5.15 12.47 9.28
CA GLN A 156 -6.52 12.70 8.79
C GLN A 156 -7.00 14.13 9.05
N ALA A 157 -6.71 14.69 10.22
CA ALA A 157 -7.04 16.09 10.55
C ALA A 157 -6.32 17.09 9.65
N SER A 158 -5.18 16.72 9.07
CA SER A 158 -4.47 17.51 8.07
C SER A 158 -5.02 17.37 6.64
N GLY A 159 -6.14 16.65 6.46
CA GLY A 159 -6.80 16.42 5.18
C GLY A 159 -6.19 15.30 4.33
N LYS A 160 -5.36 14.45 4.91
CA LYS A 160 -4.74 13.31 4.22
C LYS A 160 -5.59 12.04 4.39
N LEU A 161 -5.61 11.20 3.37
CA LEU A 161 -6.12 9.84 3.46
C LEU A 161 -5.01 8.92 3.99
N VAL A 162 -5.36 8.09 4.95
CA VAL A 162 -4.42 7.19 5.64
C VAL A 162 -4.81 5.75 5.40
N ALA A 163 -3.87 4.96 4.86
CA ALA A 163 -3.95 3.51 4.85
C ALA A 163 -3.09 2.94 5.98
N MET A 164 -3.64 2.00 6.73
CA MET A 164 -2.95 1.28 7.81
C MET A 164 -2.88 -0.20 7.48
N MET A 165 -1.71 -0.79 7.69
CA MET A 165 -1.54 -2.25 7.62
C MET A 165 -1.08 -2.77 8.98
N GLY A 166 -1.62 -3.91 9.40
CA GLY A 166 -1.29 -4.51 10.69
C GLY A 166 -1.80 -5.94 10.83
N ASP A 167 -1.26 -6.67 11.79
CA ASP A 167 -1.57 -8.08 12.04
C ASP A 167 -1.95 -8.37 13.49
N GLY A 168 -1.63 -7.47 14.41
CA GLY A 168 -1.85 -7.66 15.84
C GLY A 168 -3.22 -7.20 16.33
N THR A 169 -3.65 -7.77 17.46
CA THR A 169 -4.84 -7.28 18.20
C THR A 169 -4.67 -5.81 18.61
N ASN A 170 -3.44 -5.39 18.89
CA ASN A 170 -3.09 -4.02 19.24
C ASN A 170 -3.26 -3.04 18.05
N ASP A 171 -3.31 -3.55 16.82
CA ASP A 171 -3.50 -2.76 15.60
C ASP A 171 -4.98 -2.54 15.28
N ALA A 172 -5.88 -3.32 15.85
CA ALA A 172 -7.31 -3.27 15.52
C ALA A 172 -7.94 -1.86 15.65
N PRO A 173 -7.68 -1.07 16.70
CA PRO A 173 -8.21 0.30 16.78
C PRO A 173 -7.65 1.21 15.68
N ALA A 174 -6.38 1.06 15.31
CA ALA A 174 -5.74 1.83 14.27
C ALA A 174 -6.24 1.43 12.87
N LEU A 175 -6.43 0.12 12.62
CA LEU A 175 -7.03 -0.40 11.39
C LEU A 175 -8.46 0.10 11.18
N ALA A 176 -9.28 0.12 12.25
CA ALA A 176 -10.65 0.64 12.19
C ALA A 176 -10.71 2.16 11.98
N GLN A 177 -9.74 2.92 12.49
CA GLN A 177 -9.68 4.37 12.37
C GLN A 177 -9.20 4.82 10.98
N ALA A 178 -8.30 4.06 10.35
CA ALA A 178 -7.74 4.42 9.04
C ALA A 178 -8.83 4.47 7.96
N ASP A 179 -8.63 5.30 6.93
CA ASP A 179 -9.52 5.36 5.76
C ASP A 179 -9.51 4.01 5.01
N VAL A 180 -8.35 3.35 5.01
CA VAL A 180 -8.19 1.98 4.50
C VAL A 180 -7.38 1.18 5.52
N GLY A 181 -8.04 0.24 6.20
CA GLY A 181 -7.42 -0.72 7.11
C GLY A 181 -7.19 -2.06 6.42
N VAL A 182 -5.95 -2.51 6.30
CA VAL A 182 -5.58 -3.78 5.68
C VAL A 182 -5.00 -4.71 6.74
N ALA A 183 -5.71 -5.77 7.06
CA ALA A 183 -5.21 -6.80 7.97
C ALA A 183 -4.46 -7.88 7.20
N MET A 184 -3.40 -8.44 7.79
CA MET A 184 -2.71 -9.59 7.23
C MET A 184 -3.50 -10.87 7.45
N ASN A 185 -3.43 -11.82 6.52
CA ASN A 185 -4.09 -13.12 6.68
C ASN A 185 -3.55 -13.92 7.87
N SER A 186 -2.27 -13.79 8.19
CA SER A 186 -1.66 -14.35 9.40
C SER A 186 -2.06 -13.59 10.69
N GLY A 187 -2.71 -12.45 10.56
CA GLY A 187 -3.09 -11.61 11.68
C GLY A 187 -4.19 -12.20 12.56
N THR A 188 -4.37 -11.58 13.72
CA THR A 188 -5.40 -11.97 14.69
C THR A 188 -6.81 -11.74 14.12
N GLN A 189 -7.79 -12.47 14.67
CA GLN A 189 -9.18 -12.31 14.27
C GLN A 189 -9.67 -10.86 14.51
N ALA A 190 -9.25 -10.25 15.61
CA ALA A 190 -9.58 -8.84 15.92
C ALA A 190 -9.06 -7.86 14.86
N ALA A 191 -7.83 -8.06 14.35
CA ALA A 191 -7.28 -7.24 13.27
C ALA A 191 -8.07 -7.42 11.97
N LYS A 192 -8.43 -8.67 11.62
CA LYS A 192 -9.21 -8.97 10.40
C LYS A 192 -10.61 -8.39 10.43
N GLU A 193 -11.26 -8.38 11.60
CA GLU A 193 -12.60 -7.79 11.76
C GLU A 193 -12.58 -6.26 11.77
N ALA A 194 -11.47 -5.66 12.23
CA ALA A 194 -11.30 -4.22 12.26
C ALA A 194 -10.93 -3.62 10.89
N GLY A 195 -10.25 -4.39 10.04
CA GLY A 195 -9.82 -3.93 8.72
C GLY A 195 -10.94 -3.92 7.67
N ASN A 196 -10.82 -3.04 6.69
CA ASN A 196 -11.72 -3.02 5.52
C ASN A 196 -11.35 -4.12 4.52
N MET A 197 -10.10 -4.58 4.55
CA MET A 197 -9.53 -5.54 3.61
C MET A 197 -8.64 -6.54 4.36
N VAL A 198 -8.47 -7.72 3.78
CA VAL A 198 -7.51 -8.72 4.25
C VAL A 198 -6.54 -9.06 3.12
N ASP A 199 -5.25 -8.91 3.37
CA ASP A 199 -4.20 -9.35 2.47
C ASP A 199 -3.93 -10.83 2.66
N LEU A 200 -4.30 -11.64 1.67
CA LEU A 200 -4.20 -13.11 1.72
C LEU A 200 -2.76 -13.61 1.59
N ASP A 201 -1.88 -12.83 0.96
CA ASP A 201 -0.48 -13.19 0.71
C ASP A 201 0.47 -12.83 1.86
N ASN A 202 -0.01 -12.12 2.88
CA ASN A 202 0.80 -11.57 3.97
C ASN A 202 1.98 -10.71 3.46
N ASP A 203 1.71 -9.92 2.42
CA ASP A 203 2.69 -9.04 1.80
C ASP A 203 2.27 -7.57 1.94
N PRO A 204 2.88 -6.80 2.85
CA PRO A 204 2.51 -5.40 3.07
C PRO A 204 2.65 -4.53 1.83
N THR A 205 3.37 -5.00 0.83
CA THR A 205 3.55 -4.27 -0.42
C THR A 205 2.37 -4.43 -1.38
N LYS A 206 1.41 -5.30 -1.10
CA LYS A 206 0.16 -5.44 -1.87
C LYS A 206 -0.69 -4.16 -1.84
N LEU A 207 -0.52 -3.32 -0.83
CA LEU A 207 -1.12 -1.98 -0.81
C LEU A 207 -0.76 -1.16 -2.05
N ILE A 208 0.42 -1.37 -2.64
CA ILE A 208 0.83 -0.72 -3.89
C ILE A 208 -0.13 -1.07 -5.01
N GLU A 209 -0.47 -2.35 -5.16
CA GLU A 209 -1.39 -2.81 -6.19
C GLU A 209 -2.79 -2.21 -6.00
N VAL A 210 -3.26 -2.12 -4.76
CA VAL A 210 -4.54 -1.47 -4.41
C VAL A 210 -4.52 0.01 -4.80
N VAL A 211 -3.46 0.73 -4.47
CA VAL A 211 -3.30 2.15 -4.83
C VAL A 211 -3.20 2.33 -6.34
N GLU A 212 -2.47 1.46 -7.04
CA GLU A 212 -2.34 1.51 -8.50
C GLU A 212 -3.68 1.25 -9.20
N ILE A 213 -4.41 0.23 -8.78
CA ILE A 213 -5.74 -0.09 -9.32
C ILE A 213 -6.70 1.07 -9.05
N GLY A 214 -6.73 1.62 -7.84
CA GLY A 214 -7.56 2.78 -7.49
C GLY A 214 -7.25 3.99 -8.37
N LYS A 215 -5.98 4.33 -8.54
CA LYS A 215 -5.54 5.42 -9.42
C LYS A 215 -5.85 5.14 -10.89
N GLN A 216 -5.70 3.90 -11.34
CA GLN A 216 -6.06 3.48 -12.70
C GLN A 216 -7.56 3.67 -12.97
N LEU A 217 -8.42 3.28 -12.03
CA LEU A 217 -9.87 3.46 -12.14
C LEU A 217 -10.27 4.93 -12.22
N LEU A 218 -9.72 5.76 -11.33
CA LEU A 218 -9.99 7.20 -11.34
C LEU A 218 -9.50 7.86 -12.63
N MET A 219 -8.32 7.47 -13.10
CA MET A 219 -7.74 7.97 -14.35
C MET A 219 -8.56 7.54 -15.56
N THR A 220 -8.99 6.28 -15.62
CA THR A 220 -9.84 5.77 -16.71
C THR A 220 -11.16 6.54 -16.78
N ARG A 221 -11.81 6.77 -15.63
CA ARG A 221 -13.04 7.56 -15.55
C ARG A 221 -12.80 9.00 -16.05
N GLY A 222 -11.76 9.67 -15.57
CA GLY A 222 -11.42 11.04 -16.00
C GLY A 222 -11.12 11.12 -17.50
N THR A 223 -10.40 10.14 -18.04
CA THR A 223 -10.05 10.05 -19.45
C THR A 223 -11.28 9.88 -20.35
N LEU A 224 -12.17 8.96 -19.99
CA LEU A 224 -13.42 8.73 -20.75
C LEU A 224 -14.33 9.94 -20.70
N THR A 225 -14.44 10.61 -19.54
CA THR A 225 -15.19 11.86 -19.40
C THR A 225 -14.62 12.97 -20.30
N THR A 226 -13.29 13.15 -20.29
CA THR A 226 -12.60 14.14 -21.14
C THR A 226 -12.86 13.86 -22.61
N PHE A 227 -12.72 12.61 -23.05
CA PHE A 227 -13.00 12.22 -24.42
C PHE A 227 -14.47 12.46 -24.79
N SER A 228 -15.40 12.08 -23.93
CA SER A 228 -16.85 12.26 -24.18
C SER A 228 -17.22 13.73 -24.34
N ILE A 229 -16.77 14.58 -23.42
CA ILE A 229 -17.05 16.03 -23.49
C ILE A 229 -16.45 16.62 -24.79
N ALA A 230 -15.20 16.31 -25.10
CA ALA A 230 -14.54 16.79 -26.32
C ALA A 230 -15.25 16.33 -27.58
N ASN A 231 -15.67 15.07 -27.61
CA ASN A 231 -16.43 14.47 -28.70
C ASN A 231 -17.82 15.12 -28.89
N ASP A 232 -18.52 15.41 -27.79
CA ASP A 232 -19.84 16.06 -27.85
C ASP A 232 -19.72 17.52 -28.34
N VAL A 233 -18.73 18.27 -27.83
CA VAL A 233 -18.45 19.63 -28.31
C VAL A 233 -18.13 19.62 -29.82
N ALA A 234 -17.30 18.69 -30.27
CA ALA A 234 -16.93 18.60 -31.67
C ALA A 234 -18.13 18.31 -32.61
N LYS A 235 -19.12 17.55 -32.15
CA LYS A 235 -20.34 17.25 -32.93
C LYS A 235 -21.22 18.47 -33.14
N TYR A 236 -21.17 19.48 -32.27
CA TYR A 236 -21.93 20.73 -32.49
C TYR A 236 -21.51 21.42 -33.78
N PHE A 237 -20.26 21.31 -34.22
CA PHE A 237 -19.79 21.82 -35.52
C PHE A 237 -20.36 21.09 -36.73
N ALA A 238 -20.94 19.89 -36.55
CA ALA A 238 -21.70 19.18 -37.57
C ALA A 238 -23.21 19.54 -37.50
N ILE A 239 -23.79 19.50 -36.31
CA ILE A 239 -25.23 19.55 -36.07
C ILE A 239 -25.76 20.99 -36.14
N VAL A 240 -25.07 21.97 -35.53
CA VAL A 240 -25.59 23.37 -35.49
C VAL A 240 -25.65 24.00 -36.88
N PRO A 241 -24.62 23.92 -37.73
CA PRO A 241 -24.73 24.42 -39.11
C PRO A 241 -25.85 23.67 -39.86
N ALA A 242 -25.93 22.36 -39.73
CA ALA A 242 -26.95 21.59 -40.43
C ALA A 242 -28.37 22.01 -40.10
N LEU A 243 -28.68 22.35 -38.84
CA LEU A 243 -30.02 22.75 -38.40
C LEU A 243 -30.36 24.20 -38.72
N PHE A 244 -29.41 25.13 -38.64
CA PHE A 244 -29.71 26.58 -38.61
C PHE A 244 -29.11 27.38 -39.77
N MET A 245 -28.23 26.82 -40.61
CA MET A 245 -27.57 27.55 -41.71
C MET A 245 -28.56 28.16 -42.75
N ILE A 246 -29.73 27.55 -42.93
CA ILE A 246 -30.77 28.06 -43.83
C ILE A 246 -31.42 29.30 -43.22
N ALA A 247 -31.63 29.32 -41.90
CA ALA A 247 -32.28 30.44 -41.20
C ALA A 247 -31.28 31.56 -40.83
N ILE A 248 -30.04 31.17 -40.54
CA ILE A 248 -28.97 32.04 -40.10
C ILE A 248 -27.70 31.74 -40.93
N PRO A 249 -27.53 32.35 -42.09
CA PRO A 249 -26.43 32.05 -43.02
C PRO A 249 -25.02 32.23 -42.44
N GLU A 250 -24.86 33.10 -41.43
CA GLU A 250 -23.59 33.34 -40.75
C GLU A 250 -23.05 32.09 -40.06
N LEU A 251 -23.94 31.17 -39.67
CA LEU A 251 -23.55 29.88 -39.07
C LEU A 251 -22.85 28.92 -40.06
N ALA A 252 -22.84 29.25 -41.35
CA ALA A 252 -22.02 28.53 -42.35
C ALA A 252 -20.54 28.55 -41.99
N ALA A 253 -20.05 29.56 -41.28
CA ALA A 253 -18.68 29.63 -40.79
C ALA A 253 -18.32 28.51 -39.81
N LEU A 254 -19.32 27.91 -39.14
CA LEU A 254 -19.14 26.77 -38.24
C LEU A 254 -19.12 25.40 -38.97
N ASN A 255 -19.47 25.35 -40.27
CA ASN A 255 -19.41 24.13 -41.07
C ASN A 255 -17.97 23.78 -41.48
N ILE A 256 -17.09 23.63 -40.49
CA ILE A 256 -15.67 23.31 -40.67
C ILE A 256 -15.50 21.93 -41.34
N MET A 257 -16.41 21.01 -41.13
CA MET A 257 -16.39 19.69 -41.73
C MET A 257 -16.80 19.65 -43.20
N HIS A 258 -17.36 20.75 -43.73
CA HIS A 258 -17.88 20.87 -45.10
C HIS A 258 -18.77 19.68 -45.49
N LEU A 259 -19.81 19.42 -44.67
CA LEU A 259 -20.78 18.38 -44.90
C LEU A 259 -21.74 18.76 -46.02
N HIS A 260 -22.16 17.77 -46.83
CA HIS A 260 -22.84 18.02 -48.12
C HIS A 260 -24.30 18.48 -47.97
N SER A 261 -25.04 17.94 -46.99
CA SER A 261 -26.41 18.37 -46.70
C SER A 261 -26.73 18.28 -45.20
N PRO A 262 -27.76 19.01 -44.74
CA PRO A 262 -28.22 18.92 -43.35
C PRO A 262 -28.62 17.50 -42.92
N GLU A 263 -29.34 16.79 -43.76
CA GLU A 263 -29.84 15.43 -43.48
C GLU A 263 -28.67 14.46 -43.34
N ARG A 264 -27.71 14.53 -44.28
CA ARG A 264 -26.50 13.69 -44.26
C ARG A 264 -25.61 14.00 -43.09
N ALA A 265 -25.51 15.28 -42.66
CA ALA A 265 -24.72 15.71 -41.50
C ALA A 265 -25.28 15.08 -40.20
N ILE A 266 -26.60 15.14 -40.03
CA ILE A 266 -27.27 14.56 -38.87
C ILE A 266 -27.15 13.02 -38.90
N LEU A 267 -27.41 12.38 -40.04
CA LEU A 267 -27.29 10.94 -40.19
C LEU A 267 -25.87 10.44 -39.90
N SER A 268 -24.87 11.13 -40.46
CA SER A 268 -23.44 10.81 -40.23
C SER A 268 -23.05 10.94 -38.74
N ALA A 269 -23.56 11.93 -38.02
CA ALA A 269 -23.30 12.11 -36.60
C ALA A 269 -23.96 10.99 -35.76
N ILE A 270 -25.17 10.56 -36.13
CA ILE A 270 -25.86 9.47 -35.45
C ILE A 270 -25.14 8.13 -35.69
N ILE A 271 -24.73 7.82 -36.92
CA ILE A 271 -23.97 6.62 -37.23
C ILE A 271 -22.63 6.61 -36.54
N PHE A 272 -21.94 7.77 -36.51
CA PHE A 272 -20.69 7.90 -35.76
C PHE A 272 -20.87 7.56 -34.26
N ASN A 273 -21.93 8.04 -33.64
CA ASN A 273 -22.24 7.70 -32.26
C ASN A 273 -22.49 6.21 -32.05
N ALA A 274 -23.23 5.58 -32.96
CA ALA A 274 -23.51 4.15 -32.89
C ALA A 274 -22.22 3.31 -33.00
N ILE A 275 -21.19 3.81 -33.67
CA ILE A 275 -19.91 3.15 -33.85
C ILE A 275 -18.95 3.44 -32.67
N ILE A 276 -18.83 4.71 -32.24
CA ILE A 276 -17.82 5.09 -31.24
C ILE A 276 -18.12 4.55 -29.86
N ILE A 277 -19.40 4.41 -29.47
CA ILE A 277 -19.79 3.90 -28.16
C ILE A 277 -19.30 2.47 -27.95
N PRO A 278 -19.59 1.48 -28.84
CA PRO A 278 -19.05 0.13 -28.73
C PRO A 278 -17.52 0.07 -28.72
N ILE A 279 -16.84 0.98 -29.44
CA ILE A 279 -15.37 1.03 -29.46
C ILE A 279 -14.81 1.50 -28.11
N LEU A 280 -15.51 2.39 -27.40
CA LEU A 280 -15.09 2.89 -26.09
C LEU A 280 -15.32 1.88 -24.95
N ILE A 281 -16.25 0.92 -25.08
CA ILE A 281 -16.54 -0.07 -24.05
C ILE A 281 -15.29 -0.93 -23.69
N PRO A 282 -14.55 -1.52 -24.62
CA PRO A 282 -13.32 -2.24 -24.30
C PRO A 282 -12.27 -1.37 -23.60
N LEU A 283 -12.16 -0.09 -23.95
CA LEU A 283 -11.26 0.85 -23.29
C LEU A 283 -11.71 1.12 -21.85
N ALA A 284 -13.01 1.24 -21.61
CA ALA A 284 -13.57 1.39 -20.27
C ALA A 284 -13.34 0.17 -19.39
N LEU A 285 -13.49 -1.03 -19.95
CA LEU A 285 -13.33 -2.30 -19.23
C LEU A 285 -11.87 -2.63 -18.92
N ARG A 286 -10.96 -2.42 -19.89
CA ARG A 286 -9.52 -2.68 -19.70
C ARG A 286 -8.84 -1.60 -18.87
N GLY A 287 -9.39 -0.41 -18.84
CA GLY A 287 -8.81 0.77 -18.22
C GLY A 287 -7.61 1.35 -18.98
N VAL A 288 -7.27 2.57 -18.65
CA VAL A 288 -6.06 3.25 -19.15
C VAL A 288 -4.89 2.88 -18.27
N GLN A 289 -3.78 2.41 -18.84
CA GLN A 289 -2.59 2.04 -18.07
C GLN A 289 -2.10 3.21 -17.22
N TYR A 290 -2.03 2.99 -15.92
CA TYR A 290 -1.44 3.92 -14.99
C TYR A 290 0.09 3.95 -15.17
N LYS A 291 0.65 5.18 -15.25
CA LYS A 291 2.10 5.40 -15.20
C LYS A 291 2.40 6.32 -14.03
N PRO A 292 3.36 5.99 -13.15
CA PRO A 292 3.72 6.80 -11.98
C PRO A 292 4.57 8.01 -12.36
N ILE A 293 3.98 8.98 -13.09
CA ILE A 293 4.66 10.17 -13.62
C ILE A 293 4.25 11.48 -12.93
N GLY A 294 3.56 11.40 -11.81
CA GLY A 294 3.02 12.56 -11.11
C GLY A 294 1.68 13.07 -11.70
N ALA A 295 0.87 13.70 -10.84
CA ALA A 295 -0.50 14.08 -11.19
C ALA A 295 -0.59 15.09 -12.35
N SER A 296 0.27 16.13 -12.35
CA SER A 296 0.26 17.19 -13.38
C SER A 296 0.66 16.68 -14.76
N ALA A 297 1.69 15.84 -14.83
CA ALA A 297 2.15 15.25 -16.09
C ALA A 297 1.10 14.27 -16.65
N LEU A 298 0.45 13.52 -15.76
CA LEU A 298 -0.62 12.59 -16.11
C LEU A 298 -1.85 13.32 -16.66
N LEU A 299 -2.27 14.41 -16.00
CA LEU A 299 -3.38 15.26 -16.45
C LEU A 299 -3.09 15.85 -17.83
N ARG A 300 -1.90 16.44 -18.03
CA ARG A 300 -1.49 17.01 -19.32
C ARG A 300 -1.50 15.96 -20.43
N ARG A 301 -0.97 14.78 -20.17
CA ARG A 301 -0.98 13.67 -21.12
C ARG A 301 -2.40 13.24 -21.48
N ASN A 302 -3.28 13.11 -20.51
CA ASN A 302 -4.67 12.72 -20.74
C ASN A 302 -5.43 13.77 -21.55
N LEU A 303 -5.25 15.05 -21.23
CA LEU A 303 -5.85 16.15 -21.99
C LEU A 303 -5.36 16.17 -23.44
N LEU A 304 -4.07 15.95 -23.67
CA LEU A 304 -3.51 15.91 -25.03
C LEU A 304 -4.02 14.69 -25.83
N ILE A 305 -3.98 13.49 -25.25
CA ILE A 305 -4.34 12.28 -26.01
C ILE A 305 -5.86 12.18 -26.16
N TYR A 306 -6.61 12.32 -25.07
CA TYR A 306 -8.05 12.04 -25.09
C TYR A 306 -8.89 13.29 -25.34
N GLY A 307 -8.42 14.49 -24.98
CA GLY A 307 -9.05 15.76 -25.35
C GLY A 307 -8.92 16.02 -26.84
N LEU A 308 -7.70 16.04 -27.36
CA LEU A 308 -7.48 16.21 -28.81
C LEU A 308 -8.04 15.04 -29.61
N GLY A 309 -7.87 13.79 -29.12
CA GLY A 309 -8.46 12.61 -29.77
C GLY A 309 -9.99 12.68 -29.81
N GLY A 310 -10.61 13.15 -28.71
CA GLY A 310 -12.06 13.38 -28.64
C GLY A 310 -12.57 14.45 -29.60
N ILE A 311 -11.75 15.45 -29.96
CA ILE A 311 -12.08 16.46 -30.98
C ILE A 311 -11.86 15.89 -32.37
N ILE A 312 -10.69 15.29 -32.64
CA ILE A 312 -10.32 14.83 -33.98
C ILE A 312 -11.19 13.65 -34.46
N ALA A 313 -11.51 12.71 -33.55
CA ALA A 313 -12.27 11.52 -33.92
C ALA A 313 -13.62 11.83 -34.57
N PRO A 314 -14.50 12.71 -34.06
CA PRO A 314 -15.76 13.07 -34.72
C PRO A 314 -15.53 13.87 -36.01
N PHE A 315 -14.55 14.78 -36.06
CA PHE A 315 -14.25 15.52 -37.32
C PHE A 315 -13.91 14.57 -38.45
N VAL A 316 -13.03 13.62 -38.20
CA VAL A 316 -12.62 12.62 -39.21
C VAL A 316 -13.73 11.59 -39.44
N GLY A 317 -14.28 11.04 -38.35
CA GLY A 317 -15.27 9.96 -38.44
C GLY A 317 -16.57 10.38 -39.08
N ILE A 318 -17.15 11.52 -38.72
CA ILE A 318 -18.38 12.05 -39.32
C ILE A 318 -18.14 12.38 -40.77
N LYS A 319 -17.00 12.99 -41.14
CA LYS A 319 -16.67 13.30 -42.54
C LYS A 319 -16.51 12.06 -43.39
N LEU A 320 -15.86 11.01 -42.88
CA LEU A 320 -15.72 9.74 -43.59
C LEU A 320 -17.09 9.09 -43.80
N ILE A 321 -17.95 9.09 -42.82
CA ILE A 321 -19.31 8.56 -42.94
C ILE A 321 -20.13 9.37 -43.92
N ASP A 322 -20.05 10.70 -43.93
CA ASP A 322 -20.69 11.58 -44.90
C ASP A 322 -20.27 11.26 -46.35
N LEU A 323 -18.96 11.01 -46.56
CA LEU A 323 -18.44 10.58 -47.85
C LEU A 323 -18.99 9.22 -48.28
N VAL A 324 -19.04 8.25 -47.38
CA VAL A 324 -19.59 6.90 -47.67
C VAL A 324 -21.08 6.99 -47.98
N ILE A 325 -21.86 7.73 -47.19
CA ILE A 325 -23.29 7.93 -47.45
C ILE A 325 -23.48 8.57 -48.84
N GLY A 326 -22.61 9.50 -49.22
CA GLY A 326 -22.62 10.19 -50.50
C GLY A 326 -22.39 9.29 -51.74
N LEU A 327 -21.95 8.06 -51.55
CA LEU A 327 -21.87 7.07 -52.65
C LEU A 327 -23.21 6.38 -52.91
N PHE A 328 -24.15 6.49 -51.96
CA PHE A 328 -25.46 5.80 -52.05
C PHE A 328 -26.63 6.78 -52.15
N PHE A 329 -26.41 8.02 -51.78
CA PHE A 329 -27.37 9.12 -51.82
C PHE A 329 -26.71 10.34 -52.47
#